data_18cf38a1471d871a3326c21509d45613
#
_entry.id   18cf38a1471d871a3326c21509d45613
#
_cell.length_a   1.000
_cell.length_b   1.000
_cell.length_c   1.000
_cell.angle_alpha   90.00
_cell.angle_beta   90.00
_cell.angle_gamma   90.00
#
_symmetry.space_group_name_H-M   'P 1'
#
loop_
_entity.id
_entity.type
_entity.pdbx_description
1 polymer ?
#
loop_
_entity_poly.entity_id
_entity_poly.type
_entity_poly.pdbx_seq_one_letter_code
_entity_poly.pdbx_strand_id
1 'polypeptide(L)'
;MIPSLHNGITALKSLTQGLQVLGNNIANVNSLGYKASRANYSDNFYLHLNDAESGADGEPSNNIQQHGTGVHVSSISSDFNQGTVEVTGLDLDLAIQGEALPNAGGFFELADPVTGELFYTRAGAFEATNQGFVVTRDQYRYQLQGLDNALTVAVADTENLVARRVEEDGQVNLVVH
;
A
#
# COMPACT_ATOMS: atom_id res chain seq x y z
N MET A 1 -18.45 -35.44 6.97
CA MET A 1 -17.58 -34.78 5.95
C MET A 1 -16.14 -35.08 6.31
N ILE A 2 -15.33 -35.37 5.35
CA ILE A 2 -13.92 -35.75 5.59
C ILE A 2 -13.14 -34.50 5.97
N PRO A 3 -12.59 -34.36 7.20
CA PRO A 3 -11.89 -33.18 7.65
C PRO A 3 -10.74 -32.76 6.71
N SER A 4 -10.06 -33.76 6.13
CA SER A 4 -8.98 -33.54 5.17
C SER A 4 -9.42 -32.81 3.90
N LEU A 5 -10.65 -33.06 3.42
CA LEU A 5 -11.19 -32.34 2.27
C LEU A 5 -11.45 -30.87 2.61
N HIS A 6 -11.98 -30.61 3.80
CA HIS A 6 -12.19 -29.23 4.27
C HIS A 6 -10.88 -28.47 4.38
N ASN A 7 -9.84 -29.09 4.96
CA ASN A 7 -8.49 -28.51 5.06
C ASN A 7 -7.91 -28.20 3.67
N GLY A 8 -8.12 -29.09 2.70
CA GLY A 8 -7.72 -28.86 1.31
C GLY A 8 -8.44 -27.67 0.67
N ILE A 9 -9.73 -27.53 0.91
CA ILE A 9 -10.54 -26.42 0.37
C ILE A 9 -10.08 -25.08 0.99
N THR A 10 -9.89 -25.02 2.31
CA THR A 10 -9.43 -23.80 2.97
C THR A 10 -8.03 -23.38 2.48
N ALA A 11 -7.12 -24.36 2.31
CA ALA A 11 -5.79 -24.11 1.75
C ALA A 11 -5.85 -23.55 0.32
N LEU A 12 -6.64 -24.18 -0.57
CA LEU A 12 -6.80 -23.71 -1.95
C LEU A 12 -7.40 -22.30 -1.99
N LYS A 13 -8.40 -22.00 -1.19
CA LYS A 13 -8.99 -20.67 -1.10
C LYS A 13 -7.99 -19.62 -0.65
N SER A 14 -7.22 -19.91 0.38
CA SER A 14 -6.20 -19.00 0.93
C SER A 14 -5.06 -18.77 -0.07
N LEU A 15 -4.60 -19.83 -0.75
CA LEU A 15 -3.57 -19.72 -1.79
C LEU A 15 -4.07 -18.91 -2.99
N THR A 16 -5.34 -19.09 -3.39
CA THR A 16 -5.94 -18.29 -4.47
C THR A 16 -5.97 -16.81 -4.12
N GLN A 17 -6.31 -16.45 -2.89
CA GLN A 17 -6.23 -15.06 -2.41
C GLN A 17 -4.80 -14.53 -2.46
N GLY A 18 -3.82 -15.32 -2.03
CA GLY A 18 -2.40 -14.94 -2.13
C GLY A 18 -1.95 -14.74 -3.58
N LEU A 19 -2.39 -15.60 -4.49
CA LEU A 19 -2.11 -15.45 -5.93
C LEU A 19 -2.75 -14.18 -6.52
N GLN A 20 -3.94 -13.78 -6.06
CA GLN A 20 -4.56 -12.52 -6.48
C GLN A 20 -3.72 -11.31 -6.06
N VAL A 21 -3.19 -11.30 -4.81
CA VAL A 21 -2.30 -10.25 -4.33
C VAL A 21 -1.00 -10.21 -5.15
N LEU A 22 -0.40 -11.38 -5.41
CA LEU A 22 0.81 -11.47 -6.24
C LEU A 22 0.55 -11.01 -7.66
N GLY A 23 -0.57 -11.42 -8.26
CA GLY A 23 -0.97 -11.00 -9.61
C GLY A 23 -1.15 -9.48 -9.71
N ASN A 24 -1.75 -8.85 -8.68
CA ASN A 24 -1.85 -7.40 -8.62
C ASN A 24 -0.48 -6.71 -8.50
N ASN A 25 0.43 -7.25 -7.70
CA ASN A 25 1.80 -6.72 -7.60
C ASN A 25 2.53 -6.81 -8.96
N ILE A 26 2.40 -7.93 -9.67
CA ILE A 26 3.01 -8.11 -10.98
C ILE A 26 2.40 -7.15 -12.02
N ALA A 27 1.08 -7.01 -12.02
CA ALA A 27 0.39 -6.10 -12.93
C ALA A 27 0.84 -4.65 -12.75
N ASN A 28 1.19 -4.26 -11.53
CA ASN A 28 1.59 -2.90 -11.17
C ASN A 28 3.10 -2.72 -10.99
N VAL A 29 3.93 -3.67 -11.43
CA VAL A 29 5.39 -3.60 -11.24
C VAL A 29 6.01 -2.36 -11.90
N ASN A 30 5.42 -1.87 -12.99
CA ASN A 30 5.86 -0.67 -13.71
C ASN A 30 5.03 0.58 -13.34
N SER A 31 4.10 0.47 -12.37
CA SER A 31 3.28 1.62 -11.95
C SER A 31 4.09 2.52 -11.01
N LEU A 32 4.19 3.81 -11.35
CA LEU A 32 4.92 4.79 -10.56
C LEU A 32 4.28 4.95 -9.18
N GLY A 33 5.10 4.90 -8.13
CA GLY A 33 4.65 5.06 -6.75
C GLY A 33 3.82 3.90 -6.20
N TYR A 34 3.70 2.78 -6.92
CA TYR A 34 2.99 1.60 -6.43
C TYR A 34 3.65 1.01 -5.18
N LYS A 35 2.83 0.61 -4.22
CA LYS A 35 3.25 -0.05 -2.99
C LYS A 35 2.77 -1.49 -2.99
N ALA A 36 3.72 -2.42 -3.01
CA ALA A 36 3.42 -3.85 -3.05
C ALA A 36 2.62 -4.29 -1.83
N SER A 37 1.68 -5.19 -2.03
CA SER A 37 0.92 -5.81 -0.95
C SER A 37 1.38 -7.24 -0.71
N ARG A 38 1.29 -7.69 0.55
CA ARG A 38 1.66 -9.02 0.99
C ARG A 38 0.54 -9.68 1.74
N ALA A 39 0.21 -10.92 1.39
CA ALA A 39 -0.74 -11.73 2.12
C ALA A 39 -0.01 -12.46 3.27
N ASN A 40 -0.53 -12.33 4.47
CA ASN A 40 -0.08 -13.05 5.65
C ASN A 40 -1.08 -14.16 5.96
N TYR A 41 -0.55 -15.34 6.28
CA TYR A 41 -1.36 -16.53 6.54
C TYR A 41 -1.30 -16.87 8.02
N SER A 42 -2.39 -17.43 8.53
CA SER A 42 -2.46 -18.01 9.86
C SER A 42 -3.15 -19.37 9.79
N ASP A 43 -2.76 -20.26 10.67
CA ASP A 43 -3.46 -21.53 10.85
C ASP A 43 -4.80 -21.29 11.55
N ASN A 44 -5.74 -22.19 11.30
CA ASN A 44 -7.00 -22.24 12.01
C ASN A 44 -6.83 -22.91 13.37
N PHE A 45 -7.80 -22.71 14.28
CA PHE A 45 -7.78 -23.38 15.57
C PHE A 45 -7.77 -24.90 15.42
N TYR A 46 -7.09 -25.55 16.35
CA TYR A 46 -7.04 -27.01 16.43
C TYR A 46 -8.31 -27.54 17.07
N LEU A 47 -8.80 -28.67 16.55
CA LEU A 47 -9.85 -29.43 17.16
C LEU A 47 -9.24 -30.46 18.13
N HIS A 48 -9.62 -30.38 19.39
CA HIS A 48 -9.24 -31.38 20.39
C HIS A 48 -10.11 -32.63 20.19
N LEU A 49 -9.45 -33.78 20.03
CA LEU A 49 -10.12 -35.08 19.93
C LEU A 49 -10.12 -35.78 21.27
N ASN A 50 -8.99 -35.77 21.96
CA ASN A 50 -8.85 -36.34 23.30
C ASN A 50 -7.97 -35.40 24.14
N ASP A 51 -8.30 -35.28 25.41
CA ASP A 51 -7.48 -34.62 26.40
C ASP A 51 -6.34 -35.55 26.90
N ALA A 52 -5.25 -34.94 27.37
CA ALA A 52 -4.20 -35.69 28.01
C ALA A 52 -4.69 -36.21 29.36
N GLU A 53 -4.61 -37.51 29.59
CA GLU A 53 -4.95 -38.15 30.88
C GLU A 53 -3.70 -38.74 31.48
N SER A 54 -3.41 -38.38 32.74
CA SER A 54 -2.31 -38.98 33.49
C SER A 54 -2.71 -40.36 33.93
N GLY A 55 -1.97 -41.36 33.48
CA GLY A 55 -2.19 -42.73 33.93
C GLY A 55 -2.04 -42.82 35.47
N ALA A 56 -3.08 -43.31 36.12
CA ALA A 56 -3.08 -43.66 37.53
C ALA A 56 -3.03 -45.19 37.68
N ASP A 57 -2.32 -45.67 38.64
CA ASP A 57 -2.29 -47.10 39.04
C ASP A 57 -1.95 -48.12 37.94
N GLY A 58 -0.96 -47.78 37.09
CA GLY A 58 -0.44 -48.74 36.10
C GLY A 58 -1.14 -48.67 34.73
N GLU A 59 -2.12 -47.79 34.56
CA GLU A 59 -2.71 -47.51 33.25
C GLU A 59 -1.77 -46.59 32.44
N PRO A 60 -1.66 -46.80 31.11
CA PRO A 60 -0.84 -45.96 30.27
C PRO A 60 -1.41 -44.53 30.18
N SER A 61 -0.53 -43.53 30.31
CA SER A 61 -0.90 -42.12 30.05
C SER A 61 -1.35 -41.93 28.60
N ASN A 62 -2.41 -41.21 28.39
CA ASN A 62 -2.87 -40.84 27.06
C ASN A 62 -2.39 -39.43 26.68
N ASN A 63 -1.80 -39.28 25.51
CA ASN A 63 -1.36 -37.99 25.01
C ASN A 63 -2.53 -37.26 24.35
N ILE A 64 -2.48 -35.91 24.45
CA ILE A 64 -3.43 -35.03 23.75
C ILE A 64 -3.41 -35.32 22.26
N GLN A 65 -4.60 -35.47 21.67
CA GLN A 65 -4.77 -35.60 20.23
C GLN A 65 -5.48 -34.37 19.69
N GLN A 66 -4.81 -33.67 18.78
CA GLN A 66 -5.33 -32.46 18.14
C GLN A 66 -5.34 -32.63 16.62
N HIS A 67 -6.33 -32.06 15.99
CA HIS A 67 -6.47 -32.03 14.54
C HIS A 67 -6.52 -30.59 14.05
N GLY A 68 -5.60 -30.22 13.14
CA GLY A 68 -5.58 -28.90 12.48
C GLY A 68 -6.78 -28.76 11.54
N THR A 69 -7.37 -27.57 11.46
CA THR A 69 -8.55 -27.29 10.66
C THR A 69 -8.26 -26.47 9.40
N GLY A 70 -6.97 -26.31 9.04
CA GLY A 70 -6.52 -25.67 7.82
C GLY A 70 -5.89 -24.29 8.03
N VAL A 71 -5.89 -23.46 7.00
CA VAL A 71 -5.23 -22.16 6.94
C VAL A 71 -6.18 -21.10 6.39
N HIS A 72 -5.99 -19.87 6.82
CA HIS A 72 -6.68 -18.70 6.25
C HIS A 72 -5.70 -17.53 6.04
N VAL A 73 -6.10 -16.57 5.19
CA VAL A 73 -5.39 -15.29 5.08
C VAL A 73 -5.80 -14.42 6.26
N SER A 74 -4.85 -14.12 7.14
CA SER A 74 -5.10 -13.32 8.35
C SER A 74 -5.15 -11.82 8.05
N SER A 75 -4.29 -11.35 7.13
CA SER A 75 -4.24 -9.95 6.74
C SER A 75 -3.58 -9.79 5.38
N ILE A 76 -3.89 -8.68 4.71
CA ILE A 76 -3.15 -8.19 3.56
C ILE A 76 -2.56 -6.85 3.98
N SER A 77 -1.23 -6.75 3.99
CA SER A 77 -0.51 -5.54 4.37
C SER A 77 0.23 -4.97 3.18
N SER A 78 0.19 -3.65 3.03
CA SER A 78 0.97 -2.94 2.02
C SER A 78 2.32 -2.53 2.60
N ASP A 79 3.36 -2.60 1.78
CA ASP A 79 4.70 -2.18 2.13
C ASP A 79 4.91 -0.72 1.71
N PHE A 80 4.96 0.19 2.69
CA PHE A 80 5.16 1.63 2.46
C PHE A 80 6.63 2.05 2.53
N ASN A 81 7.57 1.12 2.57
CA ASN A 81 8.99 1.46 2.55
C ASN A 81 9.34 2.35 1.36
N GLN A 82 10.33 3.24 1.57
CA GLN A 82 10.82 4.12 0.53
C GLN A 82 11.45 3.31 -0.60
N GLY A 83 10.98 3.54 -1.81
CA GLY A 83 11.58 2.98 -3.03
C GLY A 83 12.76 3.82 -3.53
N THR A 84 13.40 3.35 -4.60
CA THR A 84 14.44 4.11 -5.29
C THR A 84 13.82 5.32 -5.98
N VAL A 85 14.42 6.49 -5.78
CA VAL A 85 14.04 7.71 -6.48
C VAL A 85 14.96 7.85 -7.69
N GLU A 86 14.37 8.03 -8.86
CA GLU A 86 15.07 8.23 -10.12
C GLU A 86 14.91 9.67 -10.58
N VAL A 87 15.95 10.21 -11.18
CA VAL A 87 15.92 11.55 -11.79
C VAL A 87 15.43 11.41 -13.22
N THR A 88 14.24 11.95 -13.51
CA THR A 88 13.61 11.86 -14.85
C THR A 88 14.00 13.02 -15.77
N GLY A 89 14.49 14.13 -15.21
CA GLY A 89 14.82 15.35 -15.94
C GLY A 89 13.58 16.14 -16.41
N LEU A 90 12.42 15.88 -15.81
CA LEU A 90 11.18 16.62 -16.06
C LEU A 90 10.85 17.47 -14.82
N ASP A 91 10.57 18.75 -15.03
CA ASP A 91 10.45 19.76 -13.97
C ASP A 91 9.29 19.50 -12.98
N LEU A 92 8.24 18.81 -13.43
CA LEU A 92 7.05 18.53 -12.63
C LEU A 92 6.95 17.08 -12.18
N ASP A 93 8.03 16.30 -12.29
CA ASP A 93 8.09 14.97 -11.71
C ASP A 93 8.54 15.10 -10.25
N LEU A 94 7.62 14.84 -9.33
CA LEU A 94 7.82 15.01 -7.89
C LEU A 94 7.95 13.65 -7.18
N ALA A 95 8.88 13.55 -6.24
CA ALA A 95 9.02 12.38 -5.38
C ALA A 95 8.94 12.78 -3.92
N ILE A 96 8.14 12.06 -3.13
CA ILE A 96 8.09 12.25 -1.68
C ILE A 96 9.21 11.43 -1.06
N GLN A 97 10.17 12.11 -0.43
CA GLN A 97 11.23 11.52 0.38
C GLN A 97 11.08 11.98 1.83
N GLY A 98 11.18 11.04 2.77
CA GLY A 98 11.19 11.39 4.19
C GLY A 98 11.68 10.24 5.05
N GLU A 99 12.48 10.58 6.05
CA GLU A 99 12.98 9.67 7.08
C GLU A 99 12.01 9.55 8.28
N ALA A 100 10.97 10.38 8.30
CA ALA A 100 10.10 10.51 9.44
C ALA A 100 9.06 9.40 9.49
N LEU A 101 9.30 8.47 10.41
CA LEU A 101 8.40 7.43 10.90
C LEU A 101 8.15 6.26 9.93
N PRO A 102 8.25 5.01 10.40
CA PRO A 102 8.11 3.81 9.58
C PRO A 102 6.74 3.65 8.89
N ASN A 103 5.79 4.55 9.13
CA ASN A 103 4.45 4.53 8.54
C ASN A 103 3.92 5.90 8.09
N ALA A 104 4.71 6.97 8.18
CA ALA A 104 4.28 8.33 7.82
C ALA A 104 4.80 8.73 6.43
N GLY A 105 4.52 7.91 5.44
CA GLY A 105 4.74 8.32 4.09
C GLY A 105 3.62 9.27 3.64
N GLY A 106 3.92 10.55 3.41
CA GLY A 106 2.97 11.50 2.82
C GLY A 106 2.39 11.00 1.50
N PHE A 107 1.26 11.52 1.11
CA PHE A 107 0.62 11.30 -0.19
C PHE A 107 0.40 12.65 -0.86
N PHE A 108 0.41 12.65 -2.17
CA PHE A 108 -0.13 13.78 -2.91
C PHE A 108 -1.65 13.73 -2.83
N GLU A 109 -2.24 14.84 -2.45
CA GLU A 109 -3.69 15.03 -2.43
C GLU A 109 -4.13 15.56 -3.78
N LEU A 110 -5.09 14.89 -4.39
CA LEU A 110 -5.63 15.23 -5.69
C LEU A 110 -7.12 15.52 -5.56
N ALA A 111 -7.62 16.47 -6.32
CA ALA A 111 -9.05 16.70 -6.44
C ALA A 111 -9.54 16.45 -7.88
N ASP A 112 -10.69 15.84 -7.97
CA ASP A 112 -11.40 15.76 -9.25
C ASP A 112 -11.90 17.16 -9.64
N PRO A 113 -11.52 17.68 -10.81
CA PRO A 113 -11.92 19.02 -11.25
C PRO A 113 -13.44 19.17 -11.48
N VAL A 114 -14.17 18.07 -11.58
CA VAL A 114 -15.62 18.06 -11.85
C VAL A 114 -16.43 17.84 -10.58
N THR A 115 -16.06 16.84 -9.77
CA THR A 115 -16.82 16.45 -8.58
C THR A 115 -16.29 17.10 -7.30
N GLY A 116 -15.01 17.54 -7.30
CA GLY A 116 -14.32 18.02 -6.10
C GLY A 116 -13.96 16.91 -5.11
N GLU A 117 -14.08 15.63 -5.49
CA GLU A 117 -13.74 14.50 -4.67
C GLU A 117 -12.22 14.40 -4.51
N LEU A 118 -11.77 14.07 -3.28
CA LEU A 118 -10.35 14.00 -2.94
C LEU A 118 -9.81 12.57 -3.08
N PHE A 119 -8.67 12.47 -3.72
CA PHE A 119 -7.92 11.24 -3.90
C PHE A 119 -6.48 11.39 -3.40
N TYR A 120 -5.85 10.29 -3.02
CA TYR A 120 -4.48 10.29 -2.54
C TYR A 120 -3.62 9.37 -3.41
N THR A 121 -2.46 9.89 -3.84
CA THR A 121 -1.53 9.14 -4.69
C THR A 121 -0.08 9.28 -4.23
N ARG A 122 0.75 8.32 -4.61
CA ARG A 122 2.22 8.40 -4.52
C ARG A 122 2.87 8.63 -5.88
N ALA A 123 2.10 8.53 -6.96
CA ALA A 123 2.59 8.85 -8.29
C ALA A 123 2.84 10.34 -8.41
N GLY A 124 4.07 10.72 -8.72
CA GLY A 124 4.51 12.10 -8.80
C GLY A 124 4.67 12.63 -10.25
N ALA A 125 4.07 11.96 -11.22
CA ALA A 125 4.11 12.40 -12.62
C ALA A 125 3.01 13.43 -12.88
N PHE A 126 3.39 14.71 -12.87
CA PHE A 126 2.47 15.82 -13.07
C PHE A 126 2.77 16.58 -14.36
N GLU A 127 1.81 17.39 -14.79
CA GLU A 127 1.96 18.35 -15.88
C GLU A 127 1.21 19.64 -15.56
N ALA A 128 1.66 20.78 -16.12
CA ALA A 128 0.97 22.04 -15.97
C ALA A 128 -0.04 22.21 -17.13
N THR A 129 -1.24 22.67 -16.79
CA THR A 129 -2.23 23.08 -17.79
C THR A 129 -1.97 24.52 -18.22
N ASN A 130 -2.50 24.91 -19.37
CA ASN A 130 -2.45 26.29 -19.85
C ASN A 130 -3.15 27.30 -18.91
N GLN A 131 -3.92 26.80 -17.95
CA GLN A 131 -4.60 27.60 -16.93
C GLN A 131 -3.79 27.75 -15.63
N GLY A 132 -2.58 27.16 -15.56
CA GLY A 132 -1.72 27.23 -14.40
C GLY A 132 -1.99 26.16 -13.31
N PHE A 133 -2.90 25.21 -13.57
CA PHE A 133 -3.11 24.10 -12.65
C PHE A 133 -2.11 22.98 -12.89
N VAL A 134 -1.62 22.38 -11.81
CA VAL A 134 -0.83 21.15 -11.86
C VAL A 134 -1.77 19.96 -11.80
N VAL A 135 -1.70 19.10 -12.80
CA VAL A 135 -2.59 17.93 -12.94
C VAL A 135 -1.79 16.66 -13.17
N THR A 136 -2.41 15.53 -12.88
CA THR A 136 -1.82 14.23 -13.19
C THR A 136 -1.76 14.00 -14.70
N ARG A 137 -0.72 13.27 -15.19
CA ARG A 137 -0.56 12.92 -16.61
C ARG A 137 -1.51 11.82 -17.08
N ASP A 138 -2.37 11.33 -16.23
CA ASP A 138 -3.35 10.32 -16.60
C ASP A 138 -4.56 10.93 -17.38
N GLN A 139 -5.43 10.05 -17.85
CA GLN A 139 -6.63 10.47 -18.60
C GLN A 139 -7.63 11.28 -17.78
N TYR A 140 -7.59 11.19 -16.45
CA TYR A 140 -8.54 11.85 -15.55
C TYR A 140 -8.12 13.27 -15.20
N ARG A 141 -6.81 13.60 -15.30
CA ARG A 141 -6.26 14.93 -15.06
C ARG A 141 -6.67 15.53 -13.72
N TYR A 142 -6.56 14.76 -12.65
CA TYR A 142 -6.83 15.23 -11.29
C TYR A 142 -5.90 16.37 -10.91
N GLN A 143 -6.44 17.38 -10.23
CA GLN A 143 -5.68 18.55 -9.80
C GLN A 143 -4.95 18.29 -8.49
N LEU A 144 -3.66 18.63 -8.44
CA LEU A 144 -2.88 18.58 -7.21
C LEU A 144 -3.35 19.66 -6.24
N GLN A 145 -3.68 19.24 -5.01
CA GLN A 145 -4.10 20.14 -3.93
C GLN A 145 -2.92 20.49 -3.02
N GLY A 146 -3.12 21.45 -2.11
CA GLY A 146 -2.09 21.91 -1.16
C GLY A 146 -1.13 22.94 -1.76
N LEU A 147 -1.22 23.20 -3.05
CA LEU A 147 -0.67 24.40 -3.66
C LEU A 147 -1.76 25.46 -3.49
N ASP A 148 -1.51 26.45 -2.63
CA ASP A 148 -2.42 27.60 -2.53
C ASP A 148 -2.79 28.08 -3.95
N ASN A 149 -4.06 28.48 -4.16
CA ASN A 149 -4.59 28.96 -5.45
C ASN A 149 -3.77 30.10 -6.09
N ALA A 150 -2.65 30.46 -5.48
CA ALA A 150 -1.69 31.47 -5.93
C ALA A 150 -0.52 30.90 -6.73
N LEU A 151 -0.42 29.58 -6.95
CA LEU A 151 0.53 29.08 -7.93
C LEU A 151 -0.04 29.25 -9.35
N THR A 152 -0.30 30.49 -9.73
CA THR A 152 -0.03 30.94 -11.08
C THR A 152 1.46 30.74 -11.25
N VAL A 153 1.88 29.56 -11.64
CA VAL A 153 3.22 29.37 -12.17
C VAL A 153 3.28 30.35 -13.35
N ALA A 154 3.88 31.48 -13.11
CA ALA A 154 4.36 32.30 -14.19
C ALA A 154 5.33 31.38 -14.92
N VAL A 155 4.92 30.82 -16.06
CA VAL A 155 5.67 29.89 -16.92
C VAL A 155 6.98 30.53 -17.44
N ALA A 156 7.41 31.62 -16.86
CA ALA A 156 8.58 32.39 -17.28
C ALA A 156 9.90 31.99 -16.62
N ASP A 157 9.90 31.21 -15.54
CA ASP A 157 11.15 30.85 -14.85
C ASP A 157 11.13 29.39 -14.38
N THR A 158 11.30 28.45 -15.31
CA THR A 158 11.39 27.02 -15.04
C THR A 158 12.77 26.54 -14.54
N GLU A 159 13.71 27.43 -14.31
CA GLU A 159 15.09 27.01 -14.03
C GLU A 159 15.38 26.65 -12.56
N ASN A 160 14.48 26.87 -11.60
CA ASN A 160 14.79 26.69 -10.18
C ASN A 160 13.65 26.13 -9.31
N LEU A 161 12.86 25.17 -9.79
CA LEU A 161 11.90 24.46 -8.93
C LEU A 161 12.64 23.38 -8.11
N VAL A 162 13.06 23.73 -6.91
CA VAL A 162 13.61 22.76 -5.95
C VAL A 162 12.51 22.44 -4.93
N ALA A 163 11.98 21.22 -4.96
CA ALA A 163 11.08 20.74 -3.93
C ALA A 163 11.82 20.70 -2.59
N ARG A 164 11.40 21.51 -1.64
CA ARG A 164 12.00 21.56 -0.32
C ARG A 164 10.96 21.35 0.78
N ARG A 165 11.12 20.21 1.47
CA ARG A 165 10.71 19.92 2.86
C ARG A 165 9.20 19.93 3.18
N VAL A 166 8.75 18.79 3.65
CA VAL A 166 7.52 18.66 4.45
C VAL A 166 7.80 19.27 5.82
N GLU A 167 7.06 20.27 6.22
CA GLU A 167 7.07 20.79 7.59
C GLU A 167 6.21 19.91 8.51
N GLU A 168 6.41 20.08 9.83
CA GLU A 168 5.88 19.25 10.91
C GLU A 168 4.33 19.22 10.98
N ASP A 169 3.65 20.07 10.21
CA ASP A 169 2.19 20.18 10.09
C ASP A 169 1.59 19.48 8.85
N GLY A 170 2.41 18.78 8.08
CA GLY A 170 1.97 18.04 6.90
C GLY A 170 1.72 18.88 5.64
N GLN A 171 2.06 20.15 5.65
CA GLN A 171 2.00 21.02 4.47
C GLN A 171 3.24 20.84 3.60
N VAL A 172 3.04 20.72 2.29
CA VAL A 172 4.14 20.70 1.31
C VAL A 172 4.38 22.12 0.81
N ASN A 173 5.44 22.75 1.30
CA ASN A 173 5.84 24.06 0.79
C ASN A 173 6.80 23.88 -0.40
N LEU A 174 6.36 24.26 -1.58
CA LEU A 174 7.19 24.43 -2.75
C LEU A 174 7.88 25.81 -2.66
N VAL A 175 9.19 25.81 -2.50
CA VAL A 175 9.98 27.05 -2.56
C VAL A 175 10.56 27.16 -3.95
N VAL A 176 10.11 28.15 -4.70
CA VAL A 176 10.71 28.58 -5.97
C VAL A 176 11.86 29.52 -5.64
N HIS A 177 13.06 29.20 -6.10
CA HIS A 177 14.22 30.09 -6.07
C HIS A 177 14.51 30.64 -7.45
#